data_a6b9814a845f4ab8002e552467bda443
#
_entry.id   a6b9814a845f4ab8002e552467bda443
#
_cell.length_a   1.000
_cell.length_b   1.000
_cell.length_c   1.000
_cell.angle_alpha   90.00
_cell.angle_beta   90.00
_cell.angle_gamma   90.00
#
_symmetry.space_group_name_H-M   'P 1'
#
loop_
_entity.id
_entity.type
_entity.pdbx_description
1 polymer ?
#
loop_
_entity_poly.entity_id
_entity_poly.type
_entity_poly.pdbx_seq_one_letter_code
_entity_poly.pdbx_strand_id
1 'polypeptide(L)'
;MTFAKHLQPNITSGEVPNAPTRNGYGDGLLEAGKRDERVVALAADLTESTRTNLFAEAFPKRFVEVGIAEQNMASVASGMAAMGKIPFIASYAMFSPGRSWEQIRTTIAYNNANVKIVGAHAGVSVGPDGATHQAIEDIALMRVMPNMVVIAPADEHEARKATLAAAQYE
;
A
#
# COMPACT_ATOMS: atom_id res chain seq x y z
N MET A 1 17.25 -31.79 -4.60
CA MET A 1 16.51 -30.62 -4.09
C MET A 1 16.32 -29.65 -5.25
N THR A 2 15.09 -29.49 -5.72
CA THR A 2 14.80 -28.65 -6.90
C THR A 2 14.41 -27.24 -6.47
N PHE A 3 15.34 -26.51 -5.85
CA PHE A 3 15.16 -25.07 -5.58
C PHE A 3 15.11 -24.23 -6.88
N ALA A 4 15.63 -24.78 -7.98
CA ALA A 4 15.79 -24.07 -9.26
C ALA A 4 14.48 -23.72 -9.99
N LYS A 5 13.36 -24.36 -9.69
CA LYS A 5 12.09 -24.12 -10.40
C LYS A 5 11.44 -22.77 -10.11
N HIS A 6 11.82 -22.10 -9.04
CA HIS A 6 11.20 -20.85 -8.58
C HIS A 6 12.19 -19.67 -8.58
N LEU A 7 13.43 -19.89 -8.97
CA LEU A 7 14.44 -18.84 -9.09
C LEU A 7 14.53 -18.35 -10.52
N GLN A 8 14.80 -17.06 -10.68
CA GLN A 8 15.16 -16.49 -11.99
C GLN A 8 16.40 -17.21 -12.54
N PRO A 9 16.36 -17.68 -13.81
CA PRO A 9 17.48 -18.44 -14.40
C PRO A 9 18.82 -17.69 -14.36
N ASN A 10 18.76 -16.35 -14.40
CA ASN A 10 19.91 -15.47 -14.52
C ASN A 10 20.32 -14.79 -13.21
N ILE A 11 19.85 -15.29 -12.07
CA ILE A 11 20.08 -14.65 -10.75
C ILE A 11 21.59 -14.47 -10.44
N THR A 12 22.43 -15.32 -10.98
CA THR A 12 23.90 -15.27 -10.78
C THR A 12 24.62 -14.46 -11.85
N SER A 13 23.99 -14.18 -12.99
CA SER A 13 24.61 -13.40 -14.08
C SER A 13 24.40 -11.89 -13.95
N GLY A 14 23.54 -11.44 -13.01
CA GLY A 14 23.21 -10.05 -12.82
C GLY A 14 22.20 -9.49 -13.84
N GLU A 15 21.77 -10.28 -14.80
CA GLU A 15 20.75 -9.90 -15.81
C GLU A 15 19.33 -10.24 -15.32
N VAL A 16 18.97 -9.79 -14.12
CA VAL A 16 17.64 -9.99 -13.59
C VAL A 16 16.77 -8.79 -13.97
N PRO A 17 15.59 -9.01 -14.59
CA PRO A 17 14.67 -7.92 -14.88
C PRO A 17 14.31 -7.18 -13.59
N ASN A 18 14.47 -5.86 -13.61
CA ASN A 18 14.13 -5.00 -12.49
C ASN A 18 12.77 -4.36 -12.74
N ALA A 19 11.82 -4.58 -11.81
CA ALA A 19 10.54 -3.90 -11.80
C ALA A 19 10.27 -3.29 -10.41
N PRO A 20 9.80 -2.05 -10.33
CA PRO A 20 9.47 -1.43 -9.04
C PRO A 20 8.33 -2.18 -8.33
N THR A 21 8.46 -2.40 -7.03
CA THR A 21 7.42 -3.06 -6.21
C THR A 21 6.06 -2.37 -6.32
N ARG A 22 6.03 -1.05 -6.50
CA ARG A 22 4.80 -0.27 -6.71
C ARG A 22 3.98 -0.72 -7.92
N ASN A 23 4.61 -1.28 -8.96
CA ASN A 23 3.87 -1.82 -10.10
C ASN A 23 3.01 -3.00 -9.66
N GLY A 24 3.59 -3.92 -8.86
CA GLY A 24 2.85 -5.05 -8.29
C GLY A 24 1.69 -4.61 -7.40
N TYR A 25 1.87 -3.53 -6.62
CA TYR A 25 0.76 -2.95 -5.87
C TYR A 25 -0.34 -2.44 -6.80
N GLY A 26 -0.02 -1.64 -7.81
CA GLY A 26 -1.00 -1.09 -8.75
C GLY A 26 -1.80 -2.17 -9.48
N ASP A 27 -1.10 -3.19 -10.00
CA ASP A 27 -1.73 -4.33 -10.67
C ASP A 27 -2.59 -5.16 -9.70
N GLY A 28 -2.09 -5.39 -8.50
CA GLY A 28 -2.83 -6.11 -7.45
C GLY A 28 -4.10 -5.37 -7.03
N LEU A 29 -4.03 -4.05 -6.86
CA LEU A 29 -5.17 -3.21 -6.50
C LEU A 29 -6.22 -3.18 -7.61
N LEU A 30 -5.80 -3.02 -8.86
CA LEU A 30 -6.70 -3.08 -10.02
C LEU A 30 -7.43 -4.42 -10.09
N GLU A 31 -6.71 -5.52 -9.89
CA GLU A 31 -7.28 -6.86 -9.88
C GLU A 31 -8.21 -7.09 -8.68
N ALA A 32 -7.85 -6.63 -7.48
CA ALA A 32 -8.71 -6.68 -6.32
C ALA A 32 -10.03 -5.94 -6.57
N GLY A 33 -9.97 -4.76 -7.18
CA GLY A 33 -11.14 -3.98 -7.56
C GLY A 33 -12.05 -4.65 -8.59
N LYS A 34 -11.50 -5.48 -9.49
CA LYS A 34 -12.27 -6.29 -10.42
C LYS A 34 -12.98 -7.44 -9.73
N ARG A 35 -12.39 -7.98 -8.66
CA ARG A 35 -12.92 -9.16 -7.93
C ARG A 35 -13.97 -8.79 -6.88
N ASP A 36 -13.86 -7.60 -6.28
CA ASP A 36 -14.74 -7.17 -5.19
C ASP A 36 -15.12 -5.69 -5.30
N GLU A 37 -16.42 -5.41 -5.41
CA GLU A 37 -16.94 -4.05 -5.51
C GLU A 37 -16.81 -3.23 -4.22
N ARG A 38 -16.54 -3.88 -3.10
CA ARG A 38 -16.28 -3.20 -1.83
C ARG A 38 -14.92 -2.53 -1.79
N VAL A 39 -13.97 -2.99 -2.63
CA VAL A 39 -12.64 -2.38 -2.72
C VAL A 39 -12.76 -0.95 -3.25
N VAL A 40 -12.22 -0.02 -2.49
CA VAL A 40 -12.10 1.41 -2.84
C VAL A 40 -10.67 1.86 -2.62
N ALA A 41 -10.22 2.87 -3.34
CA ALA A 41 -8.87 3.39 -3.19
C ALA A 41 -8.88 4.88 -2.87
N LEU A 42 -7.97 5.31 -2.00
CA LEU A 42 -7.78 6.72 -1.66
C LEU A 42 -6.30 7.07 -1.84
N ALA A 43 -6.03 8.24 -2.36
CA ALA A 43 -4.69 8.80 -2.49
C ALA A 43 -4.62 10.23 -1.96
N ALA A 44 -3.40 10.67 -1.63
CA ALA A 44 -3.11 11.99 -1.12
C ALA A 44 -2.07 12.66 -2.02
N ASP A 45 -2.50 13.09 -3.21
CA ASP A 45 -1.72 13.80 -4.25
C ASP A 45 -0.49 13.01 -4.79
N LEU A 46 -0.50 11.68 -4.64
CA LEU A 46 0.57 10.78 -5.09
C LEU A 46 0.04 9.60 -5.92
N THR A 47 -1.06 9.82 -6.62
CA THR A 47 -1.82 8.79 -7.35
C THR A 47 -0.96 8.05 -8.38
N GLU A 48 -0.20 8.75 -9.22
CA GLU A 48 0.69 8.12 -10.21
C GLU A 48 1.94 7.51 -9.57
N SER A 49 2.53 8.20 -8.60
CA SER A 49 3.75 7.73 -7.93
C SER A 49 3.53 6.42 -7.19
N THR A 50 2.36 6.20 -6.63
CA THR A 50 1.98 4.95 -5.96
C THR A 50 1.38 3.91 -6.89
N ARG A 51 1.14 4.22 -8.17
CA ARG A 51 0.42 3.38 -9.14
C ARG A 51 -1.06 3.17 -8.83
N THR A 52 -1.64 3.99 -7.98
CA THR A 52 -3.08 3.97 -7.68
C THR A 52 -3.90 4.46 -8.88
N ASN A 53 -3.29 5.18 -9.83
CA ASN A 53 -3.93 5.65 -11.06
C ASN A 53 -4.56 4.52 -11.88
N LEU A 54 -3.99 3.31 -11.89
CA LEU A 54 -4.58 2.17 -12.60
C LEU A 54 -5.99 1.84 -12.08
N PHE A 55 -6.18 1.93 -10.77
CA PHE A 55 -7.49 1.75 -10.15
C PHE A 55 -8.41 2.94 -10.40
N ALA A 56 -7.89 4.16 -10.27
CA ALA A 56 -8.66 5.39 -10.47
C ALA A 56 -9.26 5.49 -11.88
N GLU A 57 -8.48 5.13 -12.89
CA GLU A 57 -8.90 5.11 -14.31
C GLU A 57 -9.97 4.04 -14.55
N ALA A 58 -9.80 2.84 -13.98
CA ALA A 58 -10.75 1.74 -14.16
C ALA A 58 -12.05 1.92 -13.35
N PHE A 59 -11.96 2.53 -12.18
CA PHE A 59 -13.06 2.65 -11.21
C PHE A 59 -13.19 4.06 -10.63
N PRO A 60 -13.47 5.10 -11.44
CA PRO A 60 -13.47 6.49 -10.98
C PRO A 60 -14.48 6.79 -9.87
N LYS A 61 -15.56 6.00 -9.78
CA LYS A 61 -16.57 6.15 -8.70
C LYS A 61 -16.18 5.47 -7.39
N ARG A 62 -15.07 4.73 -7.38
CA ARG A 62 -14.54 4.03 -6.22
C ARG A 62 -13.15 4.55 -5.82
N PHE A 63 -12.72 5.64 -6.45
CA PHE A 63 -11.47 6.32 -6.15
C PHE A 63 -11.76 7.69 -5.52
N VAL A 64 -10.96 8.06 -4.51
CA VAL A 64 -11.03 9.35 -3.82
C VAL A 64 -9.65 9.96 -3.73
N GLU A 65 -9.49 11.13 -4.33
CA GLU A 65 -8.32 11.98 -4.12
C GLU A 65 -8.62 12.97 -3.01
N VAL A 66 -7.82 12.97 -1.94
CA VAL A 66 -8.05 13.85 -0.78
C VAL A 66 -7.10 15.05 -0.73
N GLY A 67 -6.21 15.19 -1.73
CA GLY A 67 -5.12 16.14 -1.71
C GLY A 67 -4.04 15.78 -0.67
N ILE A 68 -3.12 16.69 -0.36
CA ILE A 68 -2.03 16.45 0.59
C ILE A 68 -2.59 16.45 2.03
N ALA A 69 -3.42 15.46 2.35
CA ALA A 69 -4.17 15.37 3.59
C ALA A 69 -4.23 13.93 4.13
N GLU A 70 -3.07 13.33 4.41
CA GLU A 70 -2.94 11.91 4.78
C GLU A 70 -3.67 11.58 6.08
N GLN A 71 -3.75 12.50 7.02
CA GLN A 71 -4.52 12.34 8.26
C GLN A 71 -6.01 12.24 7.96
N ASN A 72 -6.52 13.11 7.07
CA ASN A 72 -7.91 13.04 6.61
C ASN A 72 -8.16 11.74 5.83
N MET A 73 -7.23 11.31 4.97
CA MET A 73 -7.31 10.06 4.23
C MET A 73 -7.52 8.86 5.16
N ALA A 74 -6.74 8.76 6.24
CA ALA A 74 -6.88 7.69 7.22
C ALA A 74 -8.25 7.70 7.91
N SER A 75 -8.73 8.88 8.31
CA SER A 75 -10.03 9.03 8.99
C SER A 75 -11.21 8.73 8.05
N VAL A 76 -11.16 9.19 6.81
CA VAL A 76 -12.17 8.88 5.77
C VAL A 76 -12.21 7.39 5.48
N ALA A 77 -11.05 6.76 5.32
CA ALA A 77 -10.95 5.32 5.08
C ALA A 77 -11.55 4.50 6.25
N SER A 78 -11.31 4.91 7.49
CA SER A 78 -11.94 4.26 8.65
C SER A 78 -13.48 4.34 8.58
N GLY A 79 -14.03 5.49 8.22
CA GLY A 79 -15.48 5.66 8.01
C GLY A 79 -16.01 4.77 6.88
N MET A 80 -15.29 4.67 5.77
CA MET A 80 -15.65 3.78 4.66
C MET A 80 -15.63 2.30 5.07
N ALA A 81 -14.64 1.89 5.86
CA ALA A 81 -14.57 0.53 6.39
C ALA A 81 -15.77 0.21 7.30
N ALA A 82 -16.17 1.16 8.16
CA ALA A 82 -17.37 1.03 8.98
C ALA A 82 -18.67 0.88 8.16
N MET A 83 -18.67 1.38 6.93
CA MET A 83 -19.76 1.21 5.96
C MET A 83 -19.63 -0.03 5.07
N GLY A 84 -18.73 -0.97 5.42
CA GLY A 84 -18.55 -2.24 4.72
C GLY A 84 -17.70 -2.18 3.46
N LYS A 85 -16.96 -1.08 3.24
CA LYS A 85 -15.96 -1.02 2.17
C LYS A 85 -14.62 -1.62 2.60
N ILE A 86 -13.75 -1.90 1.64
CA ILE A 86 -12.38 -2.34 1.83
C ILE A 86 -11.45 -1.26 1.27
N PRO A 87 -11.14 -0.22 2.07
CA PRO A 87 -10.34 0.89 1.59
C PRO A 87 -8.86 0.53 1.54
N PHE A 88 -8.22 0.87 0.42
CA PHE A 88 -6.78 0.95 0.28
C PHE A 88 -6.37 2.42 0.30
N ILE A 89 -5.54 2.83 1.24
CA ILE A 89 -4.98 4.18 1.31
C ILE A 89 -3.50 4.13 0.93
N ALA A 90 -3.07 4.99 0.02
CA ALA A 90 -1.71 4.97 -0.50
C ALA A 90 -1.07 6.37 -0.49
N SER A 91 0.12 6.44 0.07
CA SER A 91 1.01 7.61 0.01
C SER A 91 2.45 7.13 0.22
N TYR A 92 3.43 8.05 0.22
CA TYR A 92 4.77 7.70 0.67
C TYR A 92 4.76 7.32 2.15
N ALA A 93 5.60 6.36 2.53
CA ALA A 93 5.65 5.84 3.89
C ALA A 93 5.92 6.92 4.95
N MET A 94 6.69 7.96 4.61
CA MET A 94 6.93 9.11 5.46
C MET A 94 5.65 9.86 5.84
N PHE A 95 4.63 9.84 4.97
CA PHE A 95 3.37 10.57 5.17
C PHE A 95 2.23 9.64 5.59
N SER A 96 2.16 8.44 5.02
CA SER A 96 1.25 7.38 5.45
C SER A 96 2.03 6.05 5.52
N PRO A 97 2.39 5.55 6.70
CA PRO A 97 1.82 5.89 8.02
C PRO A 97 2.44 7.07 8.79
N GLY A 98 3.57 7.63 8.36
CA GLY A 98 4.33 8.56 9.20
C GLY A 98 3.51 9.72 9.78
N ARG A 99 3.01 10.62 8.94
CA ARG A 99 2.20 11.78 9.38
C ARG A 99 0.85 11.38 9.96
N SER A 100 0.23 10.34 9.44
CA SER A 100 -1.12 9.90 9.82
C SER A 100 -1.14 8.83 10.94
N TRP A 101 -0.02 8.59 11.59
CA TRP A 101 0.12 7.49 12.57
C TRP A 101 -0.92 7.54 13.69
N GLU A 102 -1.21 8.72 14.23
CA GLU A 102 -2.20 8.89 15.30
C GLU A 102 -3.61 8.52 14.79
N GLN A 103 -4.01 9.00 13.61
CA GLN A 103 -5.31 8.67 13.02
C GLN A 103 -5.42 7.18 12.71
N ILE A 104 -4.36 6.55 12.22
CA ILE A 104 -4.31 5.10 12.01
C ILE A 104 -4.51 4.37 13.34
N ARG A 105 -3.82 4.80 14.39
CA ARG A 105 -3.92 4.21 15.72
C ARG A 105 -5.34 4.32 16.30
N THR A 106 -5.93 5.50 16.27
CA THR A 106 -7.19 5.79 16.98
C THR A 106 -8.42 5.45 16.16
N THR A 107 -8.39 5.62 14.84
CA THR A 107 -9.58 5.38 14.01
C THR A 107 -9.56 4.02 13.31
N ILE A 108 -8.39 3.46 13.00
CA ILE A 108 -8.27 2.18 12.29
C ILE A 108 -7.96 1.05 13.26
N ALA A 109 -6.78 1.07 13.90
CA ALA A 109 -6.34 -0.05 14.75
C ALA A 109 -7.22 -0.23 15.99
N TYR A 110 -7.55 0.85 16.70
CA TYR A 110 -8.41 0.79 17.89
C TYR A 110 -9.82 0.26 17.59
N ASN A 111 -10.36 0.61 16.42
CA ASN A 111 -11.69 0.15 15.97
C ASN A 111 -11.64 -1.20 15.23
N ASN A 112 -10.47 -1.81 15.09
CA ASN A 112 -10.26 -3.01 14.26
C ASN A 112 -10.87 -2.84 12.84
N ALA A 113 -10.70 -1.67 12.25
CA ALA A 113 -11.28 -1.33 10.95
C ALA A 113 -10.48 -1.99 9.82
N ASN A 114 -11.20 -2.60 8.87
CA ASN A 114 -10.59 -3.30 7.73
C ASN A 114 -10.06 -2.31 6.67
N VAL A 115 -8.97 -1.61 6.99
CA VAL A 115 -8.28 -0.64 6.10
C VAL A 115 -6.90 -1.16 5.72
N LYS A 116 -6.57 -1.09 4.45
CA LYS A 116 -5.26 -1.47 3.89
C LYS A 116 -4.41 -0.23 3.73
N ILE A 117 -3.29 -0.17 4.45
CA ILE A 117 -2.40 0.99 4.49
C ILE A 117 -1.16 0.67 3.65
N VAL A 118 -0.91 1.46 2.63
CA VAL A 118 0.20 1.27 1.69
C VAL A 118 1.19 2.42 1.84
N GLY A 119 2.30 2.13 2.51
CA GLY A 119 3.43 3.04 2.63
C GLY A 119 4.44 2.80 1.49
N ALA A 120 4.29 3.54 0.41
CA ALA A 120 5.19 3.44 -0.73
C ALA A 120 6.51 4.20 -0.49
N HIS A 121 7.54 3.90 -1.28
CA HIS A 121 8.81 4.64 -1.29
C HIS A 121 9.46 4.73 0.10
N ALA A 122 9.43 3.66 0.89
CA ALA A 122 10.10 3.58 2.18
C ALA A 122 11.63 3.50 2.03
N GLY A 123 12.33 3.85 3.10
CA GLY A 123 13.78 3.73 3.18
C GLY A 123 14.54 4.79 2.38
N VAL A 124 15.84 4.55 2.24
CA VAL A 124 16.77 5.52 1.63
C VAL A 124 16.69 5.58 0.10
N SER A 125 16.04 4.60 -0.52
CA SER A 125 15.92 4.49 -1.98
C SER A 125 14.81 5.34 -2.60
N VAL A 126 14.14 6.20 -1.82
CA VAL A 126 13.10 7.11 -2.33
C VAL A 126 13.63 8.02 -3.46
N GLY A 127 14.93 8.24 -3.50
CA GLY A 127 15.61 8.91 -4.59
C GLY A 127 15.76 10.42 -4.38
N PRO A 128 15.47 11.25 -5.42
CA PRO A 128 15.83 12.67 -5.42
C PRO A 128 15.10 13.53 -4.39
N ASP A 129 13.98 13.05 -3.83
CA ASP A 129 13.24 13.76 -2.79
C ASP A 129 14.05 13.90 -1.49
N GLY A 130 15.02 13.04 -1.26
CA GLY A 130 16.00 13.13 -0.18
C GLY A 130 15.47 12.80 1.20
N ALA A 131 16.20 13.24 2.23
CA ALA A 131 16.02 12.82 3.61
C ALA A 131 14.62 13.09 4.20
N THR A 132 13.93 14.13 3.74
CA THR A 132 12.56 14.45 4.19
C THR A 132 11.52 13.43 3.79
N HIS A 133 11.85 12.57 2.82
CA HIS A 133 10.95 11.55 2.27
C HIS A 133 11.43 10.11 2.58
N GLN A 134 12.60 9.97 3.20
CA GLN A 134 13.22 8.68 3.54
C GLN A 134 12.65 8.15 4.87
N ALA A 135 11.56 7.40 4.81
CA ALA A 135 11.00 6.76 6.01
C ALA A 135 11.87 5.58 6.45
N ILE A 136 12.37 5.62 7.68
CA ILE A 136 13.15 4.55 8.30
C ILE A 136 12.42 3.88 9.47
N GLU A 137 11.29 4.42 9.89
CA GLU A 137 10.52 4.04 11.07
C GLU A 137 9.14 3.45 10.77
N ASP A 138 8.71 3.40 9.52
CA ASP A 138 7.39 2.99 9.06
C ASP A 138 6.99 1.58 9.53
N ILE A 139 7.89 0.60 9.41
CA ILE A 139 7.66 -0.76 9.92
C ILE A 139 7.51 -0.77 11.44
N ALA A 140 8.34 -0.01 12.16
CA ALA A 140 8.29 0.07 13.62
C ALA A 140 6.97 0.71 14.09
N LEU A 141 6.55 1.79 13.43
CA LEU A 141 5.28 2.48 13.72
C LEU A 141 4.08 1.56 13.55
N MET A 142 4.09 0.71 12.53
CA MET A 142 2.97 -0.21 12.29
C MET A 142 3.02 -1.43 13.21
N ARG A 143 4.20 -1.99 13.46
CA ARG A 143 4.35 -3.18 14.30
C ARG A 143 3.99 -2.98 15.76
N VAL A 144 4.03 -1.76 16.28
CA VAL A 144 3.68 -1.48 17.68
C VAL A 144 2.17 -1.48 17.93
N MET A 145 1.35 -1.43 16.87
CA MET A 145 -0.11 -1.41 16.99
C MET A 145 -0.67 -2.83 17.13
N PRO A 146 -1.57 -3.08 18.09
CA PRO A 146 -2.32 -4.33 18.18
C PRO A 146 -3.12 -4.60 16.90
N ASN A 147 -3.25 -5.87 16.53
CA ASN A 147 -4.01 -6.35 15.38
C ASN A 147 -3.48 -5.89 14.00
N MET A 148 -2.38 -5.16 13.95
CA MET A 148 -1.79 -4.72 12.70
C MET A 148 -0.92 -5.83 12.08
N VAL A 149 -1.27 -6.24 10.86
CA VAL A 149 -0.42 -7.12 10.03
C VAL A 149 0.48 -6.25 9.16
N VAL A 150 1.78 -6.51 9.21
CA VAL A 150 2.77 -5.73 8.45
C VAL A 150 3.48 -6.64 7.45
N ILE A 151 3.44 -6.27 6.18
CA ILE A 151 4.05 -6.98 5.07
C ILE A 151 5.03 -6.04 4.36
N ALA A 152 6.26 -6.50 4.15
CA ALA A 152 7.27 -5.77 3.39
C ALA A 152 7.69 -6.62 2.17
N PRO A 153 7.03 -6.48 1.02
CA PRO A 153 7.31 -7.29 -0.16
C PRO A 153 8.69 -6.96 -0.75
N ALA A 154 9.41 -7.99 -1.16
CA ALA A 154 10.77 -7.88 -1.69
C ALA A 154 10.80 -7.49 -3.18
N ASP A 155 9.77 -7.86 -3.94
CA ASP A 155 9.68 -7.63 -5.38
C ASP A 155 8.25 -7.30 -5.84
N GLU A 156 8.11 -7.04 -7.14
CA GLU A 156 6.83 -6.73 -7.79
C GLU A 156 5.81 -7.87 -7.66
N HIS A 157 6.25 -9.12 -7.83
CA HIS A 157 5.37 -10.28 -7.78
C HIS A 157 4.84 -10.52 -6.36
N GLU A 158 5.71 -10.34 -5.37
CA GLU A 158 5.33 -10.44 -3.97
C GLU A 158 4.39 -9.29 -3.58
N ALA A 159 4.67 -8.06 -4.02
CA ALA A 159 3.78 -6.91 -3.80
C ALA A 159 2.38 -7.15 -4.36
N ARG A 160 2.27 -7.68 -5.59
CA ARG A 160 0.98 -8.03 -6.18
C ARG A 160 0.22 -9.10 -5.39
N LYS A 161 0.91 -10.17 -4.99
CA LYS A 161 0.31 -11.25 -4.18
C LYS A 161 -0.13 -10.74 -2.81
N ALA A 162 0.71 -9.94 -2.14
CA ALA A 162 0.40 -9.34 -0.84
C ALA A 162 -0.83 -8.43 -0.93
N THR A 163 -0.93 -7.61 -1.98
CA THR A 163 -2.08 -6.73 -2.20
C THR A 163 -3.38 -7.52 -2.37
N LEU A 164 -3.34 -8.59 -3.17
CA LEU A 164 -4.50 -9.47 -3.37
C LEU A 164 -4.89 -10.22 -2.09
N ALA A 165 -3.91 -10.72 -1.34
CA ALA A 165 -4.16 -11.37 -0.05
C ALA A 165 -4.73 -10.38 0.97
N ALA A 166 -4.20 -9.17 1.03
CA ALA A 166 -4.70 -8.11 1.90
C ALA A 166 -6.17 -7.76 1.61
N ALA A 167 -6.58 -7.74 0.34
CA ALA A 167 -7.99 -7.48 -0.03
C ALA A 167 -8.96 -8.53 0.53
N GLN A 168 -8.48 -9.75 0.77
CA GLN A 168 -9.29 -10.87 1.29
C GLN A 168 -9.16 -11.06 2.81
N TYR A 169 -8.20 -10.38 3.42
CA TYR A 169 -7.94 -10.48 4.86
C TYR A 169 -8.83 -9.49 5.62
N GLU A 170 -9.55 -9.98 6.62
CA GLU A 170 -10.43 -9.21 7.52
C GLU A 170 -9.74 -8.91 8.85
#